data_545c89df20ed431dc3fe8a2afe6a8a44
#
_entry.id   545c89df20ed431dc3fe8a2afe6a8a44
#
_cell.length_a   1.000
_cell.length_b   1.000
_cell.length_c   1.000
_cell.angle_alpha   90.00
_cell.angle_beta   90.00
_cell.angle_gamma   90.00
#
_symmetry.space_group_name_H-M   'P 1'
#
loop_
_entity.id
_entity.type
_entity.pdbx_description
1 polymer ?
#
loop_
_entity_poly.entity_id
_entity_poly.type
_entity_poly.pdbx_seq_one_letter_code
_entity_poly.pdbx_strand_id
1 'polypeptide(L)'
;MNKDISLNDIFHFDDLLAKPENKGRRVKLRFNEDWGNKDNWFSFSNEFRRGSDLFEPYLLSMSNRRNRADDIQFNFIEIGWHRWLFVGAYRILETNSQTEYDHSRGWEVAYAKAERLEEYEKYSFRLTLNYSLSRQWLLVNKRFFNEIMVQTILPNSYFDEEKAFPGYENISYSYLELQQYLAQDTWKSQLSAIYGVYVITDKKTGKLYVGSAYGNLGIYGRWSAYINSGYDKEERENSTYPNNQLRHLVRTKGITYVQENFQYTLLEIFPKTEVGKQKALNREIYWKNVFLSRQFGYNDN
;
A
#
# COMPACT_ATOMS: atom_id res chain seq x y z
N MET A 1 22.19 -6.98 -17.17
CA MET A 1 20.87 -6.29 -17.29
C MET A 1 19.84 -7.22 -16.68
N ASN A 2 19.29 -6.89 -15.52
CA ASN A 2 18.10 -7.60 -15.02
C ASN A 2 16.97 -7.31 -16.00
N LYS A 3 16.41 -8.32 -16.59
CA LYS A 3 15.24 -8.18 -17.47
C LYS A 3 14.03 -7.98 -16.55
N ASP A 4 13.31 -6.88 -16.71
CA ASP A 4 12.06 -6.68 -15.99
C ASP A 4 11.10 -7.83 -16.31
N ILE A 5 10.43 -8.34 -15.29
CA ILE A 5 9.49 -9.46 -15.40
C ILE A 5 8.07 -8.90 -15.47
N SER A 6 7.40 -9.15 -16.57
CA SER A 6 6.00 -8.74 -16.76
C SER A 6 5.01 -9.67 -16.05
N LEU A 7 3.76 -9.24 -15.90
CA LEU A 7 2.68 -10.12 -15.44
C LEU A 7 2.51 -11.35 -16.34
N ASN A 8 2.66 -11.17 -17.64
CA ASN A 8 2.51 -12.28 -18.59
C ASN A 8 3.62 -13.32 -18.46
N ASP A 9 4.85 -12.91 -18.09
CA ASP A 9 5.96 -13.83 -17.83
C ASP A 9 5.68 -14.74 -16.61
N ILE A 10 4.82 -14.31 -15.69
CA ILE A 10 4.44 -15.08 -14.48
C ILE A 10 3.13 -15.84 -14.66
N PHE A 11 2.10 -15.18 -15.23
CA PHE A 11 0.76 -15.77 -15.27
C PHE A 11 0.44 -16.49 -16.57
N HIS A 12 1.27 -16.32 -17.62
CA HIS A 12 1.13 -16.98 -18.93
C HIS A 12 -0.29 -16.86 -19.49
N PHE A 13 -0.82 -15.63 -19.59
CA PHE A 13 -2.21 -15.37 -19.98
C PHE A 13 -2.58 -15.93 -21.37
N ASP A 14 -1.63 -15.97 -22.30
CA ASP A 14 -1.89 -16.52 -23.62
C ASP A 14 -2.06 -18.05 -23.55
N ASP A 15 -1.30 -18.74 -22.72
CA ASP A 15 -1.45 -20.18 -22.47
C ASP A 15 -2.78 -20.48 -21.76
N LEU A 16 -3.14 -19.64 -20.78
CA LEU A 16 -4.42 -19.73 -20.08
C LEU A 16 -5.60 -19.62 -21.05
N LEU A 17 -5.56 -18.65 -21.97
CA LEU A 17 -6.62 -18.44 -22.95
C LEU A 17 -6.62 -19.47 -24.08
N ALA A 18 -5.50 -20.17 -24.32
CA ALA A 18 -5.40 -21.25 -25.29
C ALA A 18 -6.05 -22.57 -24.82
N LYS A 19 -6.28 -22.72 -23.50
CA LYS A 19 -6.93 -23.93 -22.96
C LYS A 19 -8.36 -24.09 -23.53
N PRO A 20 -8.79 -25.30 -23.92
CA PRO A 20 -10.12 -25.55 -24.51
C PRO A 20 -11.28 -25.01 -23.67
N GLU A 21 -11.20 -25.16 -22.34
CA GLU A 21 -12.22 -24.69 -21.37
C GLU A 21 -12.28 -23.16 -21.26
N ASN A 22 -11.28 -22.45 -21.75
CA ASN A 22 -11.20 -21.01 -21.73
C ASN A 22 -11.47 -20.34 -23.10
N LYS A 23 -11.86 -21.14 -24.09
CA LYS A 23 -12.13 -20.64 -25.44
C LYS A 23 -13.24 -19.58 -25.43
N GLY A 24 -12.94 -18.42 -25.99
CA GLY A 24 -13.87 -17.28 -26.05
C GLY A 24 -13.96 -16.44 -24.77
N ARG A 25 -13.25 -16.84 -23.70
CA ARG A 25 -13.16 -16.06 -22.47
C ARG A 25 -12.20 -14.88 -22.64
N ARG A 26 -12.29 -13.92 -21.74
CA ARG A 26 -11.33 -12.82 -21.67
C ARG A 26 -10.73 -12.70 -20.27
N VAL A 27 -9.47 -12.35 -20.21
CA VAL A 27 -8.78 -12.03 -18.94
C VAL A 27 -9.02 -10.57 -18.60
N LYS A 28 -9.29 -10.32 -17.31
CA LYS A 28 -9.40 -9.01 -16.71
C LYS A 28 -8.40 -8.88 -15.57
N LEU A 29 -7.67 -7.78 -15.54
CA LEU A 29 -6.91 -7.37 -14.37
C LEU A 29 -7.75 -6.35 -13.62
N ARG A 30 -8.14 -6.65 -12.39
CA ARG A 30 -8.95 -5.79 -11.54
C ARG A 30 -8.12 -5.28 -10.38
N PHE A 31 -8.07 -3.96 -10.26
CA PHE A 31 -7.38 -3.24 -9.20
C PHE A 31 -8.42 -2.68 -8.23
N ASN A 32 -8.44 -3.21 -7.03
CA ASN A 32 -9.40 -2.87 -5.99
C ASN A 32 -8.76 -1.86 -5.05
N GLU A 33 -9.06 -0.58 -5.27
CA GLU A 33 -8.64 0.52 -4.39
C GLU A 33 -9.44 0.50 -3.10
N ASP A 34 -8.80 0.92 -2.00
CA ASP A 34 -9.51 1.26 -0.77
C ASP A 34 -10.41 2.47 -1.03
N TRP A 35 -11.59 2.53 -0.41
CA TRP A 35 -12.59 3.56 -0.70
C TRP A 35 -13.38 3.98 0.54
N GLY A 36 -14.13 5.09 0.41
CA GLY A 36 -14.95 5.62 1.48
C GLY A 36 -14.49 7.00 1.97
N ASN A 37 -15.03 7.42 3.11
CA ASN A 37 -14.69 8.65 3.79
C ASN A 37 -14.29 8.37 5.26
N LYS A 38 -14.02 9.42 6.05
CA LYS A 38 -13.58 9.28 7.45
C LYS A 38 -14.49 8.38 8.31
N ASP A 39 -15.79 8.40 8.05
CA ASP A 39 -16.79 7.70 8.86
C ASP A 39 -17.16 6.32 8.29
N ASN A 40 -16.78 6.06 7.05
CA ASN A 40 -17.17 4.86 6.32
C ASN A 40 -16.04 4.37 5.38
N TRP A 41 -14.86 4.16 5.95
CA TRP A 41 -13.69 3.70 5.19
C TRP A 41 -13.73 2.18 5.02
N PHE A 42 -13.52 1.72 3.78
CA PHE A 42 -13.31 0.30 3.44
C PHE A 42 -11.89 0.09 2.96
N SER A 43 -11.20 -0.86 3.58
CA SER A 43 -9.87 -1.29 3.17
C SER A 43 -9.86 -2.81 2.98
N PHE A 44 -9.53 -3.25 1.77
CA PHE A 44 -9.40 -4.68 1.45
C PHE A 44 -8.36 -5.38 2.35
N SER A 45 -7.24 -4.71 2.62
CA SER A 45 -6.21 -5.25 3.51
C SER A 45 -6.71 -5.46 4.93
N ASN A 46 -7.51 -4.52 5.46
CA ASN A 46 -8.08 -4.63 6.81
C ASN A 46 -9.17 -5.70 6.88
N GLU A 47 -10.04 -5.77 5.88
CA GLU A 47 -11.09 -6.80 5.83
C GLU A 47 -10.46 -8.21 5.76
N PHE A 48 -9.41 -8.39 4.96
CA PHE A 48 -8.70 -9.67 4.91
C PHE A 48 -8.09 -10.04 6.27
N ARG A 49 -7.37 -9.11 6.93
CA ARG A 49 -6.74 -9.37 8.25
C ARG A 49 -7.74 -9.72 9.34
N ARG A 50 -8.93 -9.15 9.29
CA ARG A 50 -10.01 -9.44 10.26
C ARG A 50 -10.72 -10.76 9.98
N GLY A 51 -10.41 -11.43 8.87
CA GLY A 51 -11.17 -12.61 8.42
C GLY A 51 -12.62 -12.26 8.10
N SER A 52 -12.86 -11.08 7.53
CA SER A 52 -14.20 -10.56 7.25
C SER A 52 -14.87 -11.33 6.13
N ASP A 53 -16.11 -11.72 6.33
CA ASP A 53 -16.97 -12.32 5.29
C ASP A 53 -17.25 -11.37 4.12
N LEU A 54 -16.96 -10.08 4.27
CA LEU A 54 -17.13 -9.06 3.24
C LEU A 54 -15.95 -8.94 2.25
N PHE A 55 -14.79 -9.53 2.56
CA PHE A 55 -13.62 -9.41 1.70
C PHE A 55 -13.90 -9.92 0.28
N GLU A 56 -14.34 -11.15 0.14
CA GLU A 56 -14.62 -11.77 -1.16
C GLU A 56 -15.85 -11.17 -1.86
N PRO A 57 -16.99 -10.90 -1.18
CA PRO A 57 -18.09 -10.15 -1.75
C PRO A 57 -17.67 -8.83 -2.41
N TYR A 58 -16.92 -7.97 -1.73
CA TYR A 58 -16.43 -6.73 -2.34
C TYR A 58 -15.41 -6.96 -3.46
N LEU A 59 -14.57 -7.97 -3.33
CA LEU A 59 -13.60 -8.33 -4.37
C LEU A 59 -14.29 -8.76 -5.67
N LEU A 60 -15.42 -9.43 -5.59
CA LEU A 60 -16.21 -9.96 -6.71
C LEU A 60 -17.45 -9.12 -7.05
N SER A 61 -17.73 -8.05 -6.28
CA SER A 61 -18.83 -7.13 -6.57
C SER A 61 -18.53 -6.31 -7.82
N MET A 62 -19.45 -6.22 -8.74
CA MET A 62 -19.27 -5.41 -9.94
C MET A 62 -20.59 -5.09 -10.61
N SER A 63 -20.70 -3.90 -11.21
CA SER A 63 -21.89 -3.59 -12.02
C SER A 63 -22.02 -4.55 -13.20
N ASN A 64 -23.25 -4.94 -13.52
CA ASN A 64 -23.59 -5.85 -14.63
C ASN A 64 -23.00 -5.43 -15.99
N ARG A 65 -22.69 -4.15 -16.18
CA ARG A 65 -22.11 -3.65 -17.44
C ARG A 65 -20.63 -4.05 -17.62
N ARG A 66 -19.94 -4.38 -16.55
CA ARG A 66 -18.48 -4.62 -16.54
C ARG A 66 -18.11 -6.06 -16.26
N ASN A 67 -18.99 -6.80 -15.60
CA ASN A 67 -18.83 -8.22 -15.33
C ASN A 67 -19.59 -9.04 -16.36
N ARG A 68 -18.99 -10.14 -16.81
CA ARG A 68 -19.63 -11.12 -17.69
C ARG A 68 -19.39 -12.49 -17.10
N ALA A 69 -20.41 -13.36 -17.21
CA ALA A 69 -20.16 -14.77 -17.01
C ALA A 69 -19.03 -15.22 -17.92
N ASP A 70 -18.23 -16.13 -17.44
CA ASP A 70 -17.06 -16.67 -18.13
C ASP A 70 -15.83 -15.73 -18.26
N ASP A 71 -15.85 -14.50 -17.75
CA ASP A 71 -14.62 -13.73 -17.58
C ASP A 71 -13.68 -14.42 -16.61
N ILE A 72 -12.38 -14.32 -16.89
CA ILE A 72 -11.32 -14.71 -15.95
C ILE A 72 -10.74 -13.44 -15.34
N GLN A 73 -10.91 -13.28 -14.04
CA GLN A 73 -10.57 -12.04 -13.33
C GLN A 73 -9.40 -12.27 -12.39
N PHE A 74 -8.32 -11.52 -12.59
CA PHE A 74 -7.16 -11.45 -11.71
C PHE A 74 -7.31 -10.24 -10.81
N ASN A 75 -7.42 -10.47 -9.50
CA ASN A 75 -7.72 -9.43 -8.53
C ASN A 75 -6.46 -8.99 -7.81
N PHE A 76 -6.31 -7.67 -7.73
CA PHE A 76 -5.27 -7.00 -6.98
C PHE A 76 -5.92 -6.06 -5.98
N ILE A 77 -5.37 -5.96 -4.77
CA ILE A 77 -5.79 -4.99 -3.75
C ILE A 77 -4.69 -3.97 -3.52
N GLU A 78 -5.07 -2.75 -3.15
CA GLU A 78 -4.14 -1.70 -2.81
C GLU A 78 -3.42 -2.01 -1.49
N ILE A 79 -2.09 -1.91 -1.49
CA ILE A 79 -1.24 -2.06 -0.29
C ILE A 79 -0.36 -0.83 -0.05
N GLY A 80 -0.67 0.25 -0.70
CA GLY A 80 -0.01 1.56 -0.64
C GLY A 80 0.02 2.26 -1.99
N TRP A 81 0.57 3.46 -2.03
CA TRP A 81 0.53 4.30 -3.21
C TRP A 81 1.15 3.62 -4.45
N HIS A 82 0.29 3.38 -5.47
CA HIS A 82 0.63 2.66 -6.70
C HIS A 82 1.16 1.23 -6.50
N ARG A 83 0.97 0.65 -5.31
CA ARG A 83 1.36 -0.72 -5.02
C ARG A 83 0.15 -1.61 -4.85
N TRP A 84 0.25 -2.77 -5.49
CA TRP A 84 -0.83 -3.73 -5.58
C TRP A 84 -0.35 -5.12 -5.17
N LEU A 85 -1.18 -5.82 -4.45
CA LEU A 85 -0.98 -7.20 -4.04
C LEU A 85 -1.96 -8.09 -4.80
N PHE A 86 -1.46 -9.09 -5.48
CA PHE A 86 -2.30 -10.11 -6.10
C PHE A 86 -2.96 -10.97 -5.01
N VAL A 87 -4.29 -11.14 -5.09
CA VAL A 87 -5.07 -11.88 -4.08
C VAL A 87 -5.79 -13.11 -4.63
N GLY A 88 -5.86 -13.27 -5.93
CA GLY A 88 -6.41 -14.45 -6.55
C GLY A 88 -6.92 -14.24 -7.97
N ALA A 89 -7.03 -15.34 -8.70
CA ALA A 89 -7.65 -15.41 -10.01
C ALA A 89 -8.96 -16.21 -9.94
N TYR A 90 -9.99 -15.73 -10.63
CA TYR A 90 -11.34 -16.28 -10.55
C TYR A 90 -11.98 -16.40 -11.94
N ARG A 91 -12.64 -17.51 -12.18
CA ARG A 91 -13.57 -17.68 -13.31
C ARG A 91 -14.95 -17.25 -12.86
N ILE A 92 -15.52 -16.24 -13.48
CA ILE A 92 -16.86 -15.76 -13.17
C ILE A 92 -17.87 -16.71 -13.79
N LEU A 93 -18.72 -17.31 -12.97
CA LEU A 93 -19.76 -18.23 -13.40
C LEU A 93 -21.09 -17.51 -13.64
N GLU A 94 -21.49 -16.69 -12.67
CA GLU A 94 -22.73 -15.93 -12.72
C GLU A 94 -22.48 -14.53 -12.16
N THR A 95 -23.05 -13.51 -12.78
CA THR A 95 -22.88 -12.12 -12.34
C THR A 95 -23.96 -11.76 -11.32
N ASN A 96 -23.54 -11.14 -10.20
CA ASN A 96 -24.42 -10.60 -9.15
C ASN A 96 -25.52 -11.60 -8.68
N SER A 97 -25.17 -12.88 -8.63
CA SER A 97 -26.11 -13.94 -8.22
C SER A 97 -26.08 -14.23 -6.72
N GLN A 98 -25.17 -13.60 -6.01
CA GLN A 98 -25.00 -13.74 -4.56
C GLN A 98 -25.09 -12.38 -3.88
N THR A 99 -25.51 -12.36 -2.62
CA THR A 99 -25.56 -11.14 -1.80
C THR A 99 -25.00 -11.41 -0.42
N GLU A 100 -24.33 -10.42 0.16
CA GLU A 100 -23.89 -10.39 1.56
C GLU A 100 -24.25 -9.03 2.16
N TYR A 101 -24.69 -9.01 3.43
CA TYR A 101 -25.12 -7.77 4.08
C TYR A 101 -23.97 -7.12 4.85
N ASP A 102 -23.61 -5.91 4.47
CA ASP A 102 -22.65 -5.10 5.18
C ASP A 102 -23.33 -4.35 6.35
N HIS A 103 -23.25 -4.94 7.54
CA HIS A 103 -23.82 -4.37 8.76
C HIS A 103 -23.22 -3.01 9.13
N SER A 104 -21.97 -2.77 8.80
CA SER A 104 -21.27 -1.53 9.13
C SER A 104 -21.73 -0.36 8.28
N ARG A 105 -22.21 -0.64 7.06
CA ARG A 105 -22.62 0.34 6.05
C ARG A 105 -24.12 0.35 5.80
N GLY A 106 -24.82 -0.71 6.22
CA GLY A 106 -26.28 -0.80 6.14
C GLY A 106 -26.84 -1.09 4.75
N TRP A 107 -26.08 -1.82 3.90
CA TRP A 107 -26.58 -2.24 2.58
C TRP A 107 -26.15 -3.66 2.19
N GLU A 108 -26.82 -4.19 1.19
CA GLU A 108 -26.45 -5.47 0.57
C GLU A 108 -25.35 -5.25 -0.50
N VAL A 109 -24.36 -6.13 -0.48
CA VAL A 109 -23.31 -6.22 -1.50
C VAL A 109 -23.65 -7.36 -2.45
N ALA A 110 -24.07 -7.03 -3.67
CA ALA A 110 -24.26 -8.03 -4.70
C ALA A 110 -22.92 -8.38 -5.36
N TYR A 111 -22.61 -9.68 -5.50
CA TYR A 111 -21.36 -10.15 -6.05
C TYR A 111 -21.54 -11.37 -6.97
N ALA A 112 -20.51 -11.67 -7.74
CA ALA A 112 -20.52 -12.78 -8.67
C ALA A 112 -20.28 -14.10 -7.96
N LYS A 113 -20.97 -15.16 -8.42
CA LYS A 113 -20.56 -16.53 -8.15
C LYS A 113 -19.35 -16.83 -9.03
N ALA A 114 -18.26 -17.26 -8.43
CA ALA A 114 -16.99 -17.48 -9.10
C ALA A 114 -16.30 -18.76 -8.62
N GLU A 115 -15.48 -19.32 -9.49
CA GLU A 115 -14.57 -20.42 -9.18
C GLU A 115 -13.16 -19.88 -9.09
N ARG A 116 -12.46 -20.16 -7.99
CA ARG A 116 -11.08 -19.77 -7.81
C ARG A 116 -10.16 -20.67 -8.61
N LEU A 117 -9.18 -20.09 -9.29
CA LEU A 117 -8.23 -20.83 -10.12
C LEU A 117 -7.00 -21.19 -9.28
N GLU A 118 -6.92 -22.44 -8.82
CA GLU A 118 -5.89 -22.95 -7.91
C GLU A 118 -4.47 -22.85 -8.45
N GLU A 119 -4.29 -22.90 -9.78
CA GLU A 119 -2.98 -22.80 -10.42
C GLU A 119 -2.23 -21.49 -10.09
N TYR A 120 -2.95 -20.44 -9.67
CA TYR A 120 -2.42 -19.13 -9.30
C TYR A 120 -2.28 -18.91 -7.78
N GLU A 121 -2.75 -19.86 -6.94
CA GLU A 121 -2.69 -19.74 -5.49
C GLU A 121 -1.27 -19.51 -4.95
N LYS A 122 -0.27 -20.13 -5.56
CA LYS A 122 1.13 -19.95 -5.18
C LYS A 122 1.63 -18.49 -5.24
N TYR A 123 0.90 -17.62 -5.93
CA TYR A 123 1.18 -16.18 -6.05
C TYR A 123 0.25 -15.33 -5.19
N SER A 124 -0.86 -15.89 -4.70
CA SER A 124 -1.86 -15.16 -3.91
C SER A 124 -1.24 -14.64 -2.61
N PHE A 125 -1.49 -13.37 -2.32
CA PHE A 125 -0.92 -12.65 -1.17
C PHE A 125 0.61 -12.57 -1.13
N ARG A 126 1.29 -12.87 -2.25
CA ARG A 126 2.76 -12.89 -2.34
C ARG A 126 3.30 -12.02 -3.48
N LEU A 127 2.59 -11.96 -4.62
CA LEU A 127 3.03 -11.19 -5.78
C LEU A 127 2.59 -9.74 -5.64
N THR A 128 3.56 -8.82 -5.72
CA THR A 128 3.31 -7.37 -5.68
C THR A 128 3.70 -6.69 -6.98
N LEU A 129 2.97 -5.63 -7.30
CA LEU A 129 3.18 -4.78 -8.46
C LEU A 129 3.41 -3.34 -8.03
N ASN A 130 4.12 -2.59 -8.87
CA ASN A 130 4.13 -1.13 -8.83
C ASN A 130 3.54 -0.62 -10.15
N TYR A 131 2.30 -0.12 -10.10
CA TYR A 131 1.59 0.31 -11.30
C TYR A 131 0.67 1.50 -11.01
N SER A 132 0.87 2.60 -11.74
CA SER A 132 0.03 3.79 -11.63
C SER A 132 -1.19 3.65 -12.52
N LEU A 133 -2.37 3.51 -11.91
CA LEU A 133 -3.65 3.53 -12.64
C LEU A 133 -3.95 4.95 -13.11
N SER A 134 -4.21 5.12 -14.40
CA SER A 134 -4.55 6.45 -14.96
C SER A 134 -6.00 6.83 -14.63
N ARG A 135 -6.99 6.01 -15.00
CA ARG A 135 -8.43 6.22 -14.74
C ARG A 135 -9.24 4.92 -14.72
N GLN A 136 -8.62 3.81 -15.07
CA GLN A 136 -9.31 2.53 -15.23
C GLN A 136 -8.75 1.52 -14.23
N TRP A 137 -9.56 1.15 -13.26
CA TRP A 137 -9.28 0.10 -12.29
C TRP A 137 -9.55 -1.32 -12.84
N LEU A 138 -10.04 -1.42 -14.08
CA LEU A 138 -10.31 -2.68 -14.79
C LEU A 138 -9.63 -2.65 -16.17
N LEU A 139 -8.60 -3.47 -16.34
CA LEU A 139 -7.83 -3.55 -17.58
C LEU A 139 -8.14 -4.87 -18.30
N VAL A 140 -8.61 -4.77 -19.53
CA VAL A 140 -8.97 -5.92 -20.37
C VAL A 140 -8.14 -6.02 -21.66
N ASN A 141 -7.34 -5.03 -21.95
CA ASN A 141 -6.49 -5.02 -23.14
C ASN A 141 -5.23 -5.84 -22.88
N LYS A 142 -4.93 -6.79 -23.77
CA LYS A 142 -3.76 -7.68 -23.68
C LYS A 142 -2.41 -6.96 -23.59
N ARG A 143 -2.30 -5.73 -24.10
CA ARG A 143 -1.07 -4.94 -23.98
C ARG A 143 -0.62 -4.78 -22.54
N PHE A 144 -1.55 -4.62 -21.59
CA PHE A 144 -1.25 -4.44 -20.17
C PHE A 144 -0.59 -5.66 -19.54
N PHE A 145 -0.78 -6.86 -20.10
CA PHE A 145 -0.17 -8.07 -19.59
C PHE A 145 1.36 -8.04 -19.64
N ASN A 146 1.90 -7.37 -20.66
CA ASN A 146 3.34 -7.21 -20.86
C ASN A 146 3.88 -5.82 -20.41
N GLU A 147 2.99 -4.85 -20.18
CA GLU A 147 3.37 -3.50 -19.71
C GLU A 147 3.49 -3.43 -18.17
N ILE A 148 2.72 -4.25 -17.45
CA ILE A 148 2.71 -4.24 -15.99
C ILE A 148 3.83 -5.15 -15.48
N MET A 149 4.78 -4.56 -14.75
CA MET A 149 5.94 -5.26 -14.22
C MET A 149 5.71 -5.76 -12.80
N VAL A 150 6.16 -6.98 -12.55
CA VAL A 150 6.17 -7.58 -11.22
C VAL A 150 7.27 -6.91 -10.40
N GLN A 151 6.92 -6.40 -9.23
CA GLN A 151 7.89 -5.79 -8.32
C GLN A 151 8.64 -6.86 -7.53
N THR A 152 7.89 -7.78 -6.92
CA THR A 152 8.46 -8.91 -6.17
C THR A 152 7.45 -10.03 -5.99
N ILE A 153 7.96 -11.24 -5.72
CA ILE A 153 7.19 -12.36 -5.21
C ILE A 153 7.80 -12.70 -3.85
N LEU A 154 7.04 -12.43 -2.79
CA LEU A 154 7.46 -12.67 -1.41
C LEU A 154 7.58 -14.18 -1.12
N PRO A 155 8.50 -14.60 -0.24
CA PRO A 155 8.62 -16.01 0.16
C PRO A 155 7.38 -16.52 0.90
N ASN A 156 6.74 -15.66 1.72
CA ASN A 156 5.54 -15.94 2.50
C ASN A 156 4.43 -14.95 2.12
N SER A 157 3.20 -15.15 2.64
CA SER A 157 2.11 -14.20 2.45
C SER A 157 2.50 -12.81 2.98
N TYR A 158 2.06 -11.78 2.28
CA TYR A 158 2.20 -10.38 2.69
C TYR A 158 1.62 -10.11 4.09
N PHE A 159 0.67 -10.93 4.52
CA PHE A 159 -0.03 -10.82 5.81
C PHE A 159 0.45 -11.80 6.88
N ASP A 160 1.32 -12.76 6.56
CA ASP A 160 1.76 -13.83 7.48
C ASP A 160 2.65 -13.34 8.63
N GLU A 161 3.16 -12.13 8.56
CA GLU A 161 3.99 -11.57 9.62
C GLU A 161 3.26 -10.44 10.36
N GLU A 162 2.37 -10.78 11.29
CA GLU A 162 2.10 -9.88 12.42
C GLU A 162 3.34 -9.86 13.31
N LYS A 163 4.33 -9.04 12.94
CA LYS A 163 5.42 -8.75 13.87
C LYS A 163 4.86 -7.96 15.03
N ALA A 164 4.97 -8.52 16.22
CA ALA A 164 4.68 -7.80 17.44
C ALA A 164 5.41 -6.45 17.42
N PHE A 165 4.78 -5.39 17.94
CA PHE A 165 5.43 -4.09 18.03
C PHE A 165 6.74 -4.23 18.82
N PRO A 166 7.92 -3.89 18.24
CA PRO A 166 9.22 -4.27 18.81
C PRO A 166 9.68 -3.38 19.96
N GLY A 167 8.87 -2.39 20.34
CA GLY A 167 9.31 -1.28 21.18
C GLY A 167 9.81 -0.10 20.34
N TYR A 168 9.66 1.09 20.87
CA TYR A 168 9.96 2.33 20.13
C TYR A 168 11.45 2.46 19.77
N GLU A 169 12.32 1.94 20.63
CA GLU A 169 13.78 1.96 20.50
C GLU A 169 14.31 1.06 19.38
N ASN A 170 13.49 0.13 18.91
CA ASN A 170 13.87 -0.87 17.90
C ASN A 170 13.28 -0.57 16.50
N ILE A 171 12.71 0.62 16.30
CA ILE A 171 12.09 0.98 15.04
C ILE A 171 13.13 1.56 14.07
N SER A 172 13.53 0.72 13.11
CA SER A 172 14.40 1.13 11.99
C SER A 172 14.10 0.23 10.80
N TYR A 173 13.20 0.67 9.90
CA TYR A 173 12.63 -0.16 8.84
C TYR A 173 12.73 0.51 7.47
N SER A 174 12.89 -0.31 6.43
CA SER A 174 12.77 0.13 5.04
C SER A 174 11.34 0.64 4.74
N TYR A 175 11.19 1.35 3.62
CA TYR A 175 9.86 1.80 3.16
C TYR A 175 8.86 0.64 3.09
N LEU A 176 9.27 -0.50 2.53
CA LEU A 176 8.38 -1.64 2.30
C LEU A 176 7.95 -2.33 3.60
N GLU A 177 8.90 -2.51 4.54
CA GLU A 177 8.61 -3.06 5.86
C GLU A 177 7.68 -2.12 6.65
N LEU A 178 8.01 -0.82 6.68
CA LEU A 178 7.19 0.16 7.38
C LEU A 178 5.75 0.21 6.82
N GLN A 179 5.59 0.05 5.51
CA GLN A 179 4.29 0.00 4.88
C GLN A 179 3.45 -1.19 5.39
N GLN A 180 4.06 -2.37 5.54
CA GLN A 180 3.40 -3.55 6.12
C GLN A 180 2.98 -3.31 7.57
N TYR A 181 3.88 -2.72 8.36
CA TYR A 181 3.61 -2.53 9.79
C TYR A 181 2.59 -1.43 10.06
N LEU A 182 2.62 -0.32 9.35
CA LEU A 182 1.64 0.76 9.51
C LEU A 182 0.21 0.34 9.16
N ALA A 183 0.03 -0.75 8.42
CA ALA A 183 -1.28 -1.31 8.15
C ALA A 183 -1.86 -2.15 9.31
N GLN A 184 -1.06 -2.44 10.36
CA GLN A 184 -1.48 -3.22 11.52
C GLN A 184 -2.05 -2.33 12.62
N ASP A 185 -3.19 -2.73 13.21
CA ASP A 185 -3.87 -1.94 14.26
C ASP A 185 -3.00 -1.74 15.51
N THR A 186 -2.16 -2.73 15.88
CA THR A 186 -1.19 -2.61 16.97
C THR A 186 -0.18 -1.51 16.72
N TRP A 187 0.43 -1.45 15.55
CA TRP A 187 1.38 -0.40 15.17
C TRP A 187 0.72 0.97 15.09
N LYS A 188 -0.47 1.03 14.49
CA LYS A 188 -1.27 2.25 14.43
C LYS A 188 -1.57 2.80 15.83
N SER A 189 -2.01 1.93 16.74
CA SER A 189 -2.32 2.31 18.13
C SER A 189 -1.08 2.87 18.83
N GLN A 190 0.04 2.13 18.79
CA GLN A 190 1.29 2.53 19.46
C GLN A 190 1.86 3.84 18.88
N LEU A 191 2.01 3.95 17.57
CA LEU A 191 2.61 5.13 16.93
C LEU A 191 1.69 6.35 16.95
N SER A 192 0.38 6.17 17.08
CA SER A 192 -0.57 7.29 17.25
C SER A 192 -0.55 7.84 18.68
N ALA A 193 -0.10 7.06 19.65
CA ALA A 193 -0.12 7.44 21.08
C ALA A 193 1.03 8.39 21.47
N ILE A 194 2.03 8.58 20.62
CA ILE A 194 3.24 9.33 20.93
C ILE A 194 3.53 10.44 19.93
N TYR A 195 4.19 11.49 20.40
CA TYR A 195 4.98 12.39 19.55
C TYR A 195 6.41 11.88 19.45
N GLY A 196 7.16 12.30 18.44
CA GLY A 196 8.54 11.86 18.31
C GLY A 196 9.35 12.60 17.27
N VAL A 197 10.66 12.33 17.32
CA VAL A 197 11.64 12.75 16.31
C VAL A 197 12.13 11.49 15.60
N TYR A 198 12.27 11.60 14.29
CA TYR A 198 12.69 10.50 13.44
C TYR A 198 13.70 10.96 12.39
N VAL A 199 14.43 10.01 11.84
CA VAL A 199 15.30 10.23 10.68
C VAL A 199 14.89 9.33 9.52
N ILE A 200 14.90 9.88 8.32
CA ILE A 200 14.83 9.12 7.07
C ILE A 200 16.22 9.10 6.47
N THR A 201 16.74 7.91 6.21
CA THR A 201 18.06 7.69 5.63
C THR A 201 17.90 7.23 4.19
N ASP A 202 18.48 7.97 3.25
CA ASP A 202 18.70 7.49 1.88
C ASP A 202 19.95 6.60 1.88
N LYS A 203 19.78 5.30 1.89
CA LYS A 203 20.86 4.31 1.95
C LYS A 203 21.80 4.35 0.74
N LYS A 204 21.34 4.88 -0.39
CA LYS A 204 22.14 4.99 -1.60
C LYS A 204 23.13 6.14 -1.56
N THR A 205 22.74 7.25 -0.95
CA THR A 205 23.55 8.47 -0.93
C THR A 205 24.13 8.81 0.46
N GLY A 206 23.60 8.18 1.52
CA GLY A 206 23.92 8.52 2.90
C GLY A 206 23.26 9.81 3.39
N LYS A 207 22.45 10.48 2.57
CA LYS A 207 21.76 11.71 2.95
C LYS A 207 20.64 11.43 3.93
N LEU A 208 20.47 12.36 4.89
CA LEU A 208 19.51 12.24 5.98
C LEU A 208 18.46 13.35 5.90
N TYR A 209 17.24 13.00 6.27
CA TYR A 209 16.17 13.94 6.59
C TYR A 209 15.72 13.72 8.03
N VAL A 210 15.78 14.73 8.86
CA VAL A 210 15.27 14.71 10.24
C VAL A 210 13.93 15.42 10.29
N GLY A 211 12.95 14.78 10.91
CA GLY A 211 11.62 15.37 11.12
C GLY A 211 11.04 15.06 12.49
N SER A 212 10.02 15.81 12.86
CA SER A 212 9.21 15.56 14.05
C SER A 212 7.74 15.34 13.69
N ALA A 213 7.06 14.58 14.53
CA ALA A 213 5.63 14.32 14.43
C ALA A 213 4.94 14.70 15.73
N TYR A 214 4.04 15.70 15.66
CA TYR A 214 3.30 16.24 16.80
C TYR A 214 1.82 16.54 16.47
N GLY A 215 1.32 15.97 15.39
CA GLY A 215 -0.10 16.04 15.01
C GLY A 215 -0.98 15.04 15.79
N ASN A 216 -2.28 15.09 15.53
CA ASN A 216 -3.28 14.26 16.22
C ASN A 216 -3.01 12.74 16.15
N LEU A 217 -2.42 12.26 15.09
CA LEU A 217 -2.05 10.85 14.92
C LEU A 217 -0.54 10.60 15.15
N GLY A 218 0.18 11.52 15.79
CA GLY A 218 1.58 11.36 16.17
C GLY A 218 2.51 10.89 15.03
N ILE A 219 3.39 9.96 15.35
CA ILE A 219 4.30 9.33 14.36
C ILE A 219 3.53 8.60 13.27
N TYR A 220 2.46 7.89 13.63
CA TYR A 220 1.62 7.16 12.67
C TYR A 220 1.12 8.08 11.55
N GLY A 221 0.54 9.23 11.89
CA GLY A 221 0.00 10.17 10.90
C GLY A 221 1.06 10.68 9.93
N ARG A 222 2.24 11.01 10.46
CA ARG A 222 3.35 11.52 9.65
C ARG A 222 3.91 10.46 8.69
N TRP A 223 4.18 9.26 9.20
CA TRP A 223 4.73 8.20 8.38
C TRP A 223 3.71 7.63 7.39
N SER A 224 2.44 7.53 7.78
CA SER A 224 1.37 7.14 6.84
C SER A 224 1.23 8.12 5.67
N ALA A 225 1.41 9.43 5.90
CA ALA A 225 1.42 10.41 4.83
C ALA A 225 2.57 10.17 3.83
N TYR A 226 3.75 9.80 4.29
CA TYR A 226 4.87 9.45 3.41
C TYR A 226 4.63 8.14 2.64
N ILE A 227 4.14 7.12 3.32
CA ILE A 227 3.97 5.77 2.76
C ILE A 227 2.76 5.69 1.83
N ASN A 228 1.61 6.26 2.22
CA ASN A 228 0.34 6.09 1.49
C ASN A 228 0.06 7.20 0.48
N SER A 229 0.66 8.37 0.66
CA SER A 229 0.43 9.53 -0.21
C SER A 229 1.63 9.88 -1.10
N GLY A 230 2.71 9.09 -1.02
CA GLY A 230 3.88 9.23 -1.85
C GLY A 230 4.54 10.61 -1.81
N TYR A 231 4.47 11.28 -0.68
CA TYR A 231 4.97 12.66 -0.47
C TYR A 231 4.18 13.76 -1.21
N ASP A 232 3.13 13.44 -1.98
CA ASP A 232 2.44 14.40 -2.86
C ASP A 232 1.18 15.05 -2.24
N LYS A 233 0.55 14.42 -1.22
CA LYS A 233 -0.65 15.00 -0.60
C LYS A 233 -0.30 15.92 0.55
N GLU A 234 -0.81 17.14 0.47
CA GLU A 234 -0.82 18.08 1.59
C GLU A 234 -1.68 17.53 2.74
N GLU A 235 -1.12 17.47 3.94
CA GLU A 235 -1.93 17.37 5.15
C GLU A 235 -2.77 18.66 5.23
N ARG A 236 -4.06 18.57 5.00
CA ARG A 236 -4.97 19.73 4.90
C ARG A 236 -5.15 20.55 6.19
N GLU A 237 -4.54 20.14 7.31
CA GLU A 237 -4.71 20.82 8.59
C GLU A 237 -3.62 21.83 8.97
N ASN A 238 -2.45 21.83 8.32
CA ASN A 238 -1.43 22.89 8.49
C ASN A 238 -0.53 22.96 7.25
N SER A 239 -0.70 23.97 6.48
CA SER A 239 -0.19 24.25 5.14
C SER A 239 1.32 24.34 4.93
N THR A 240 2.15 23.69 5.73
CA THR A 240 3.60 23.74 5.53
C THR A 240 4.20 22.34 5.63
N TYR A 241 4.37 21.71 4.47
CA TYR A 241 5.22 20.52 4.35
C TYR A 241 6.69 20.95 4.44
N PRO A 242 7.41 20.57 5.51
CA PRO A 242 8.81 20.97 5.65
C PRO A 242 9.78 20.11 4.83
N ASN A 243 9.31 19.36 3.83
CA ASN A 243 10.07 18.35 3.09
C ASN A 243 10.12 18.59 1.58
N ASN A 244 10.26 19.82 1.14
CA ASN A 244 10.32 20.18 -0.27
C ASN A 244 11.38 19.40 -1.05
N GLN A 245 12.56 19.12 -0.43
CA GLN A 245 13.61 18.33 -1.06
C GLN A 245 13.20 16.87 -1.28
N LEU A 246 12.50 16.25 -0.33
CA LEU A 246 11.97 14.89 -0.52
C LEU A 246 10.91 14.83 -1.62
N ARG A 247 10.02 15.82 -1.68
CA ARG A 247 9.03 15.93 -2.76
C ARG A 247 9.71 16.12 -4.12
N HIS A 248 10.73 16.97 -4.19
CA HIS A 248 11.52 17.17 -5.41
C HIS A 248 12.22 15.87 -5.82
N LEU A 249 12.78 15.13 -4.85
CA LEU A 249 13.41 13.84 -5.10
C LEU A 249 12.44 12.83 -5.73
N VAL A 250 11.22 12.70 -5.16
CA VAL A 250 10.18 11.81 -5.71
C VAL A 250 9.78 12.23 -7.13
N ARG A 251 9.62 13.53 -7.39
CA ARG A 251 9.29 14.05 -8.73
C ARG A 251 10.38 13.77 -9.76
N THR A 252 11.65 13.81 -9.35
CA THR A 252 12.80 13.66 -10.28
C THR A 252 13.24 12.22 -10.46
N LYS A 253 13.22 11.39 -9.40
CA LYS A 253 13.69 10.00 -9.42
C LYS A 253 12.57 8.94 -9.37
N GLY A 254 11.33 9.38 -9.17
CA GLY A 254 10.19 8.50 -9.00
C GLY A 254 10.09 7.91 -7.59
N ILE A 255 8.91 7.39 -7.27
CA ILE A 255 8.63 6.77 -5.95
C ILE A 255 9.43 5.48 -5.75
N THR A 256 9.71 4.74 -6.81
CA THR A 256 10.49 3.49 -6.76
C THR A 256 11.86 3.72 -6.11
N TYR A 257 12.49 4.86 -6.39
CA TYR A 257 13.76 5.20 -5.74
C TYR A 257 13.65 5.26 -4.21
N VAL A 258 12.56 5.86 -3.71
CA VAL A 258 12.29 5.96 -2.26
C VAL A 258 11.98 4.58 -1.68
N GLN A 259 11.16 3.79 -2.37
CA GLN A 259 10.82 2.43 -1.94
C GLN A 259 12.03 1.52 -1.79
N GLU A 260 13.01 1.64 -2.66
CA GLU A 260 14.23 0.84 -2.65
C GLU A 260 15.29 1.32 -1.66
N ASN A 261 15.38 2.65 -1.45
CA ASN A 261 16.53 3.24 -0.81
C ASN A 261 16.25 3.88 0.56
N PHE A 262 14.99 4.20 0.91
CA PHE A 262 14.71 4.89 2.16
C PHE A 262 14.50 3.93 3.33
N GLN A 263 15.05 4.35 4.48
CA GLN A 263 14.90 3.71 5.78
C GLN A 263 14.40 4.73 6.79
N TYR A 264 13.42 4.34 7.60
CA TYR A 264 12.77 5.18 8.61
C TYR A 264 13.16 4.71 9.99
N THR A 265 13.76 5.58 10.77
CA THR A 265 14.23 5.27 12.14
C THR A 265 13.64 6.25 13.13
N LEU A 266 13.03 5.74 14.19
CA LEU A 266 12.57 6.55 15.32
C LEU A 266 13.75 6.87 16.23
N LEU A 267 13.98 8.15 16.51
CA LEU A 267 15.11 8.62 17.34
C LEU A 267 14.69 8.83 18.79
N GLU A 268 13.58 9.56 19.00
CA GLU A 268 13.09 9.90 20.34
C GLU A 268 11.56 9.96 20.36
N ILE A 269 10.98 9.64 21.51
CA ILE A 269 9.54 9.72 21.75
C ILE A 269 9.20 10.68 22.87
N PHE A 270 8.00 11.27 22.80
CA PHE A 270 7.49 12.22 23.77
C PHE A 270 6.00 11.98 24.02
N PRO A 271 5.51 12.27 25.24
CA PRO A 271 4.09 12.18 25.53
C PRO A 271 3.29 13.20 24.68
N LYS A 272 2.05 12.86 24.34
CA LYS A 272 1.14 13.75 23.57
C LYS A 272 0.56 14.84 24.44
N THR A 273 1.42 15.79 24.83
CA THR A 273 1.10 16.98 25.59
C THR A 273 1.77 18.20 24.92
N GLU A 274 1.36 19.41 25.30
CA GLU A 274 2.01 20.62 24.76
C GLU A 274 3.51 20.68 25.12
N VAL A 275 3.88 20.23 26.33
CA VAL A 275 5.29 20.11 26.75
C VAL A 275 6.04 19.09 25.88
N GLY A 276 5.40 17.94 25.60
CA GLY A 276 6.00 16.92 24.73
C GLY A 276 6.18 17.40 23.30
N LYS A 277 5.22 18.16 22.76
CA LYS A 277 5.33 18.80 21.44
C LYS A 277 6.51 19.77 21.39
N GLN A 278 6.66 20.65 22.39
CA GLN A 278 7.77 21.59 22.44
C GLN A 278 9.12 20.89 22.54
N LYS A 279 9.18 19.78 23.31
CA LYS A 279 10.39 18.95 23.39
C LYS A 279 10.71 18.32 22.03
N ALA A 280 9.71 17.76 21.32
CA ALA A 280 9.92 17.16 19.99
C ALA A 280 10.49 18.19 18.99
N LEU A 281 9.95 19.42 18.96
CA LEU A 281 10.46 20.49 18.12
C LEU A 281 11.92 20.88 18.45
N ASN A 282 12.23 21.03 19.73
CA ASN A 282 13.61 21.36 20.16
C ASN A 282 14.60 20.23 19.82
N ARG A 283 14.17 18.98 19.99
CA ARG A 283 15.02 17.81 19.69
C ARG A 283 15.18 17.60 18.18
N GLU A 284 14.20 17.95 17.36
CA GLU A 284 14.36 17.99 15.90
C GLU A 284 15.48 18.94 15.48
N ILE A 285 15.51 20.15 16.04
CA ILE A 285 16.58 21.12 15.77
C ILE A 285 17.95 20.56 16.20
N TYR A 286 18.00 19.96 17.38
CA TYR A 286 19.24 19.32 17.89
C TYR A 286 19.74 18.25 16.91
N TRP A 287 18.89 17.30 16.49
CA TRP A 287 19.29 16.23 15.59
C TRP A 287 19.66 16.72 14.20
N LYS A 288 18.99 17.76 13.67
CA LYS A 288 19.39 18.42 12.42
C LYS A 288 20.82 18.95 12.50
N ASN A 289 21.21 19.50 13.63
CA ASN A 289 22.58 20.00 13.85
C ASN A 289 23.58 18.85 14.04
N VAL A 290 23.24 17.82 14.81
CA VAL A 290 24.11 16.65 15.02
C VAL A 290 24.41 15.93 13.70
N PHE A 291 23.39 15.72 12.88
CA PHE A 291 23.54 15.04 11.59
C PHE A 291 23.92 15.96 10.43
N LEU A 292 24.03 17.25 10.65
CA LEU A 292 24.31 18.27 9.63
C LEU A 292 23.35 18.13 8.42
N SER A 293 22.10 17.72 8.69
CA SER A 293 21.15 17.35 7.65
C SER A 293 20.64 18.54 6.83
N ARG A 294 20.83 19.77 7.32
CA ARG A 294 20.62 21.01 6.55
C ARG A 294 21.73 21.25 5.52
N GLN A 295 22.95 20.87 5.83
CA GLN A 295 24.12 21.12 4.99
C GLN A 295 24.36 20.00 3.99
N PHE A 296 24.22 18.75 4.43
CA PHE A 296 24.57 17.57 3.65
C PHE A 296 23.37 16.64 3.37
N GLY A 297 22.21 16.90 3.97
CA GLY A 297 21.01 16.05 3.86
C GLY A 297 19.89 16.66 3.02
N TYR A 298 18.67 16.40 3.46
CA TYR A 298 17.43 16.81 2.79
C TYR A 298 16.59 17.82 3.60
N ASN A 299 17.14 18.42 4.66
CA ASN A 299 16.45 19.46 5.41
C ASN A 299 16.73 20.85 4.82
N ASP A 300 15.68 21.64 4.57
CA ASP A 300 15.77 23.00 4.03
C ASP A 300 15.76 24.08 5.14
N ASN A 301 15.37 23.73 6.39
CA ASN A 301 15.09 24.68 7.50
C ASN A 301 15.80 24.33 8.81
#